data_a994295837cf14f440150ef1f90c2f4a
#
_entry.id   a994295837cf14f440150ef1f90c2f4a
#
_cell.length_a   1.000
_cell.length_b   1.000
_cell.length_c   1.000
_cell.angle_alpha   90.00
_cell.angle_beta   90.00
_cell.angle_gamma   90.00
#
_symmetry.space_group_name_H-M   'P 1'
#
loop_
_entity.id
_entity.type
_entity.pdbx_description
1 polymer ?
#
loop_
_entity_poly.entity_id
_entity_poly.type
_entity_poly.pdbx_seq_one_letter_code
_entity_poly.pdbx_strand_id
1 'polypeptide(L)'
;MYKLSFEKRVWIVKQKLKGNSPVKIALAQGVSDGIIRRIFRIYKEHGWEGLKDHKTGRSEVILNQNAEVIIFDLRRRFGYGACRIEQLLRSRGFTISHRQIEKLLVRNNLVTPNIKKQRPRKWVRFELPNPNDLWHADWSYDPYTQKQLGIYLDDRTRLVTSFGLLQATAENSIALLKAGIAQYGKPKSIMTDHGSQYYANHPNSDQQNTQFRIALDTLGIKHYLARINRPQTNGKVERFFLTYKTEYTTGTFKNITDYIKHYNTQRPHMSLNYKTPQEVWNELTKRN
;
A
#
# COMPACT_ATOMS: atom_id res chain seq x y z
N MET A 1 33.17 -19.91 -15.91
CA MET A 1 33.08 -21.29 -16.42
C MET A 1 32.02 -21.33 -17.50
N TYR A 2 32.38 -21.53 -18.78
CA TYR A 2 31.38 -21.58 -19.86
C TYR A 2 30.49 -22.81 -19.67
N LYS A 3 29.19 -22.58 -19.51
CA LYS A 3 28.17 -23.63 -19.38
C LYS A 3 27.97 -24.25 -20.77
N LEU A 4 28.21 -25.55 -20.95
CA LEU A 4 27.95 -26.24 -22.20
C LEU A 4 26.45 -26.19 -22.50
N SER A 5 26.03 -25.80 -23.73
CA SER A 5 24.65 -25.85 -24.16
C SER A 5 24.11 -27.27 -24.21
N PHE A 6 22.77 -27.44 -24.24
CA PHE A 6 22.16 -28.75 -24.36
C PHE A 6 22.65 -29.50 -25.60
N GLU A 7 22.74 -28.83 -26.76
CA GLU A 7 23.21 -29.44 -28.02
C GLU A 7 24.64 -29.96 -27.90
N LYS A 8 25.53 -29.20 -27.24
CA LYS A 8 26.93 -29.64 -26.98
C LYS A 8 26.97 -30.85 -26.07
N ARG A 9 26.10 -30.94 -25.06
CA ARG A 9 26.03 -32.13 -24.19
C ARG A 9 25.50 -33.35 -24.96
N VAL A 10 24.53 -33.19 -25.81
CA VAL A 10 24.02 -34.24 -26.71
C VAL A 10 25.11 -34.71 -27.66
N TRP A 11 25.85 -33.77 -28.26
CA TRP A 11 26.95 -34.10 -29.14
C TRP A 11 28.02 -34.91 -28.40
N ILE A 12 28.42 -34.52 -27.18
CA ILE A 12 29.39 -35.24 -26.34
C ILE A 12 28.97 -36.69 -26.13
N VAL A 13 27.70 -36.92 -25.78
CA VAL A 13 27.14 -38.27 -25.57
C VAL A 13 27.19 -39.09 -26.86
N LYS A 14 26.77 -38.48 -27.99
CA LYS A 14 26.83 -39.15 -29.31
C LYS A 14 28.26 -39.55 -29.68
N GLN A 15 29.27 -38.69 -29.40
CA GLN A 15 30.67 -39.05 -29.66
C GLN A 15 31.17 -40.16 -28.72
N LYS A 16 30.73 -40.17 -27.47
CA LYS A 16 31.07 -41.24 -26.53
C LYS A 16 30.45 -42.58 -26.92
N LEU A 17 29.23 -42.58 -27.40
CA LEU A 17 28.55 -43.81 -27.94
C LEU A 17 29.23 -44.36 -29.19
N LYS A 18 29.90 -43.51 -30.00
CA LYS A 18 30.73 -43.92 -31.14
C LYS A 18 32.11 -44.47 -30.74
N GLY A 19 32.39 -44.61 -29.42
CA GLY A 19 33.66 -45.16 -28.94
C GLY A 19 34.80 -44.16 -28.76
N ASN A 20 34.59 -42.87 -29.00
CA ASN A 20 35.63 -41.88 -28.82
C ASN A 20 36.06 -41.75 -27.35
N SER A 21 37.37 -41.59 -27.10
CA SER A 21 37.86 -41.46 -25.73
C SER A 21 37.46 -40.10 -25.10
N PRO A 22 37.23 -40.06 -23.77
CA PRO A 22 36.85 -38.81 -23.08
C PRO A 22 37.87 -37.68 -23.32
N VAL A 23 39.17 -37.98 -23.38
CA VAL A 23 40.22 -37.02 -23.61
C VAL A 23 40.10 -36.36 -24.99
N LYS A 24 39.86 -37.18 -26.06
CA LYS A 24 39.66 -36.66 -27.42
C LYS A 24 38.46 -35.76 -27.54
N ILE A 25 37.34 -36.10 -26.88
CA ILE A 25 36.10 -35.31 -26.86
C ILE A 25 36.32 -34.00 -26.07
N ALA A 26 37.06 -34.06 -24.96
CA ALA A 26 37.37 -32.92 -24.11
C ALA A 26 38.19 -31.87 -24.86
N LEU A 27 39.23 -32.31 -25.59
CA LEU A 27 40.05 -31.46 -26.48
C LEU A 27 39.16 -30.75 -27.53
N ALA A 28 38.28 -31.47 -28.20
CA ALA A 28 37.39 -30.91 -29.22
C ALA A 28 36.38 -29.86 -28.68
N GLN A 29 36.03 -29.94 -27.41
CA GLN A 29 35.06 -29.01 -26.78
C GLN A 29 35.71 -27.96 -25.86
N GLY A 30 37.05 -27.98 -25.68
CA GLY A 30 37.74 -27.06 -24.79
C GLY A 30 37.36 -27.20 -23.32
N VAL A 31 37.09 -28.43 -22.86
CA VAL A 31 36.70 -28.74 -21.49
C VAL A 31 37.55 -29.85 -20.89
N SER A 32 37.45 -30.09 -19.59
CA SER A 32 38.14 -31.20 -18.96
C SER A 32 37.47 -32.56 -19.26
N ASP A 33 38.26 -33.64 -19.28
CA ASP A 33 37.74 -35.01 -19.46
C ASP A 33 36.78 -35.43 -18.33
N GLY A 34 36.95 -34.88 -17.13
CA GLY A 34 36.04 -35.06 -16.01
C GLY A 34 34.63 -34.56 -16.31
N ILE A 35 34.47 -33.45 -17.07
CA ILE A 35 33.16 -32.94 -17.51
C ILE A 35 32.53 -33.94 -18.49
N ILE A 36 33.31 -34.50 -19.42
CA ILE A 36 32.81 -35.50 -20.36
C ILE A 36 32.30 -36.75 -19.65
N ARG A 37 33.09 -37.26 -18.68
CA ARG A 37 32.69 -38.43 -17.87
C ARG A 37 31.42 -38.15 -17.07
N ARG A 38 31.29 -36.95 -16.48
CA ARG A 38 30.13 -36.53 -15.74
C ARG A 38 28.87 -36.47 -16.63
N ILE A 39 28.97 -35.86 -17.81
CA ILE A 39 27.85 -35.77 -18.77
C ILE A 39 27.37 -37.15 -19.20
N PHE A 40 28.33 -38.03 -19.48
CA PHE A 40 28.00 -39.39 -19.91
C PHE A 40 27.40 -40.26 -18.79
N ARG A 41 27.83 -40.02 -17.53
CA ARG A 41 27.17 -40.65 -16.36
C ARG A 41 25.75 -40.19 -16.19
N ILE A 42 25.50 -38.86 -16.26
CA ILE A 42 24.12 -38.29 -16.18
C ILE A 42 23.24 -38.88 -17.29
N TYR A 43 23.76 -39.03 -18.50
CA TYR A 43 23.04 -39.69 -19.60
C TYR A 43 22.71 -41.15 -19.29
N LYS A 44 23.63 -41.91 -18.69
CA LYS A 44 23.38 -43.29 -18.30
C LYS A 44 22.32 -43.44 -17.22
N GLU A 45 22.29 -42.53 -16.28
CA GLU A 45 21.34 -42.52 -15.14
C GLU A 45 19.95 -41.98 -15.51
N HIS A 46 19.91 -40.94 -16.35
CA HIS A 46 18.65 -40.18 -16.60
C HIS A 46 18.31 -40.00 -18.09
N GLY A 47 19.04 -40.64 -18.99
CA GLY A 47 18.80 -40.49 -20.43
C GLY A 47 19.05 -39.08 -20.95
N TRP A 48 18.45 -38.78 -22.09
CA TRP A 48 18.57 -37.46 -22.75
C TRP A 48 17.93 -36.32 -21.91
N GLU A 49 16.90 -36.64 -21.13
CA GLU A 49 16.25 -35.68 -20.25
C GLU A 49 17.20 -35.15 -19.16
N GLY A 50 18.07 -36.02 -18.62
CA GLY A 50 19.10 -35.58 -17.63
C GLY A 50 20.11 -34.57 -18.16
N LEU A 51 20.23 -34.45 -19.50
CA LEU A 51 21.11 -33.45 -20.10
C LEU A 51 20.46 -32.07 -20.24
N LYS A 52 19.17 -31.93 -20.03
CA LYS A 52 18.49 -30.63 -20.06
C LYS A 52 18.91 -29.78 -18.87
N ASP A 53 18.84 -28.47 -19.06
CA ASP A 53 19.07 -27.56 -17.94
C ASP A 53 17.90 -27.64 -16.95
N HIS A 54 18.21 -28.06 -15.73
CA HIS A 54 17.25 -27.93 -14.64
C HIS A 54 17.15 -26.47 -14.19
N LYS A 55 15.95 -26.02 -13.85
CA LYS A 55 15.77 -24.72 -13.20
C LYS A 55 16.63 -24.69 -11.94
N THR A 56 17.66 -23.83 -11.94
CA THR A 56 18.49 -23.58 -10.77
C THR A 56 17.77 -22.59 -9.88
N GLY A 57 17.73 -22.83 -8.58
CA GLY A 57 17.10 -21.94 -7.61
C GLY A 57 16.31 -22.73 -6.55
N ARG A 58 15.82 -21.98 -5.57
CA ARG A 58 14.96 -22.54 -4.53
C ARG A 58 13.62 -22.98 -5.13
N SER A 59 13.16 -24.16 -4.77
CA SER A 59 11.83 -24.68 -5.16
C SER A 59 10.74 -23.66 -4.86
N GLU A 60 9.72 -23.59 -5.71
CA GLU A 60 8.59 -22.72 -5.44
C GLU A 60 7.85 -23.22 -4.20
N VAL A 61 7.59 -22.29 -3.30
CA VAL A 61 6.75 -22.62 -2.14
C VAL A 61 5.30 -22.68 -2.61
N ILE A 62 4.70 -23.85 -2.47
CA ILE A 62 3.27 -24.05 -2.69
C ILE A 62 2.56 -23.45 -1.49
N LEU A 63 1.68 -22.48 -1.72
CA LEU A 63 0.90 -21.86 -0.65
C LEU A 63 -0.29 -22.76 -0.30
N ASN A 64 -0.76 -22.64 0.94
CA ASN A 64 -1.97 -23.31 1.38
C ASN A 64 -3.18 -22.73 0.61
N GLN A 65 -4.05 -23.58 0.06
CA GLN A 65 -5.23 -23.18 -0.71
C GLN A 65 -6.13 -22.18 0.06
N ASN A 66 -6.35 -22.39 1.36
CA ASN A 66 -7.15 -21.48 2.17
C ASN A 66 -6.52 -20.08 2.23
N ALA A 67 -5.20 -20.01 2.31
CA ALA A 67 -4.50 -18.73 2.29
C ALA A 67 -4.60 -18.04 0.92
N GLU A 68 -4.54 -18.79 -0.19
CA GLU A 68 -4.71 -18.23 -1.54
C GLU A 68 -6.09 -17.61 -1.73
N VAL A 69 -7.15 -18.31 -1.29
CA VAL A 69 -8.52 -17.78 -1.33
C VAL A 69 -8.63 -16.45 -0.59
N ILE A 70 -8.06 -16.38 0.62
CA ILE A 70 -8.04 -15.14 1.42
C ILE A 70 -7.25 -14.03 0.72
N ILE A 71 -6.10 -14.34 0.13
CA ILE A 71 -5.27 -13.38 -0.60
C ILE A 71 -6.06 -12.77 -1.76
N PHE A 72 -6.73 -13.61 -2.55
CA PHE A 72 -7.51 -13.16 -3.69
C PHE A 72 -8.75 -12.36 -3.28
N ASP A 73 -9.45 -12.78 -2.22
CA ASP A 73 -10.59 -12.04 -1.67
C ASP A 73 -10.17 -10.63 -1.21
N LEU A 74 -9.14 -10.53 -0.38
CA LEU A 74 -8.62 -9.25 0.11
C LEU A 74 -8.13 -8.35 -1.02
N ARG A 75 -7.51 -8.92 -2.06
CA ARG A 75 -7.07 -8.16 -3.23
C ARG A 75 -8.25 -7.64 -4.05
N ARG A 76 -9.24 -8.48 -4.35
CA ARG A 76 -10.40 -8.13 -5.17
C ARG A 76 -11.34 -7.16 -4.46
N ARG A 77 -11.65 -7.43 -3.18
CA ARG A 77 -12.61 -6.63 -2.41
C ARG A 77 -12.06 -5.28 -1.98
N PHE A 78 -10.81 -5.19 -1.59
CA PHE A 78 -10.24 -4.00 -0.98
C PHE A 78 -9.05 -3.41 -1.74
N GLY A 79 -8.59 -4.02 -2.82
CA GLY A 79 -7.43 -3.56 -3.57
C GLY A 79 -6.09 -3.65 -2.79
N TYR A 80 -6.03 -4.41 -1.70
CA TYR A 80 -4.87 -4.43 -0.81
C TYR A 80 -3.60 -4.95 -1.50
N GLY A 81 -2.46 -4.30 -1.19
CA GLY A 81 -1.14 -4.74 -1.61
C GLY A 81 -0.57 -5.83 -0.70
N ALA A 82 0.45 -6.54 -1.20
CA ALA A 82 1.03 -7.72 -0.55
C ALA A 82 1.43 -7.51 0.92
N CYS A 83 2.02 -6.37 1.28
CA CYS A 83 2.42 -6.09 2.67
C CYS A 83 1.24 -6.01 3.64
N ARG A 84 0.11 -5.43 3.21
CA ARG A 84 -1.09 -5.34 4.04
C ARG A 84 -1.75 -6.70 4.18
N ILE A 85 -1.81 -7.48 3.10
CA ILE A 85 -2.32 -8.85 3.10
C ILE A 85 -1.48 -9.75 4.02
N GLU A 86 -0.16 -9.63 3.98
CA GLU A 86 0.74 -10.36 4.91
C GLU A 86 0.35 -10.14 6.38
N GLN A 87 0.10 -8.90 6.79
CA GLN A 87 -0.26 -8.60 8.18
C GLN A 87 -1.62 -9.20 8.57
N LEU A 88 -2.61 -9.13 7.66
CA LEU A 88 -3.92 -9.74 7.89
C LEU A 88 -3.88 -11.28 7.90
N LEU A 89 -2.99 -11.87 7.14
CA LEU A 89 -2.76 -13.32 7.18
C LEU A 89 -2.03 -13.74 8.46
N ARG A 90 -1.06 -12.95 8.89
CA ARG A 90 -0.31 -13.19 10.13
C ARG A 90 -1.22 -13.16 11.36
N SER A 91 -2.17 -12.21 11.43
CA SER A 91 -3.17 -12.17 12.50
C SER A 91 -4.13 -13.39 12.51
N ARG A 92 -4.22 -14.10 11.36
CA ARG A 92 -4.99 -15.35 11.19
C ARG A 92 -4.14 -16.62 11.31
N GLY A 93 -2.88 -16.50 11.75
CA GLY A 93 -1.98 -17.65 11.98
C GLY A 93 -1.21 -18.13 10.73
N PHE A 94 -1.30 -17.44 9.58
CA PHE A 94 -0.54 -17.83 8.39
C PHE A 94 0.82 -17.13 8.35
N THR A 95 1.89 -17.89 8.08
CA THR A 95 3.28 -17.40 7.96
C THR A 95 3.70 -17.29 6.48
N ILE A 96 3.08 -16.37 5.74
CA ILE A 96 3.33 -16.14 4.32
C ILE A 96 3.91 -14.74 4.15
N SER A 97 5.09 -14.65 3.52
CA SER A 97 5.76 -13.35 3.31
C SER A 97 5.10 -12.53 2.19
N HIS A 98 5.19 -11.20 2.28
CA HIS A 98 4.68 -10.31 1.24
C HIS A 98 5.28 -10.60 -0.15
N ARG A 99 6.54 -11.08 -0.23
CA ARG A 99 7.17 -11.47 -1.50
C ARG A 99 6.52 -12.68 -2.15
N GLN A 100 6.06 -13.65 -1.35
CA GLN A 100 5.32 -14.81 -1.85
C GLN A 100 3.93 -14.39 -2.33
N ILE A 101 3.25 -13.53 -1.56
CA ILE A 101 1.96 -12.95 -1.93
C ILE A 101 2.07 -12.13 -3.22
N GLU A 102 3.09 -11.27 -3.34
CA GLU A 102 3.32 -10.48 -4.55
C GLU A 102 3.52 -11.36 -5.79
N LYS A 103 4.36 -12.41 -5.68
CA LYS A 103 4.54 -13.38 -6.77
C LYS A 103 3.24 -14.04 -7.17
N LEU A 104 2.40 -14.45 -6.21
CA LEU A 104 1.10 -15.04 -6.48
C LEU A 104 0.18 -14.05 -7.21
N LEU A 105 0.10 -12.82 -6.75
CA LEU A 105 -0.73 -11.79 -7.37
C LEU A 105 -0.28 -11.43 -8.79
N VAL A 106 1.03 -11.34 -9.02
CA VAL A 106 1.59 -11.10 -10.36
C VAL A 106 1.29 -12.24 -11.32
N ARG A 107 1.43 -13.50 -10.89
CA ARG A 107 1.11 -14.68 -11.71
C ARG A 107 -0.36 -14.74 -12.15
N ASN A 108 -1.24 -14.24 -11.28
CA ASN A 108 -2.67 -14.20 -11.56
C ASN A 108 -3.11 -12.87 -12.20
N ASN A 109 -2.18 -12.07 -12.73
CA ASN A 109 -2.44 -10.78 -13.39
C ASN A 109 -3.23 -9.77 -12.53
N LEU A 110 -3.15 -9.90 -11.20
CA LEU A 110 -3.82 -9.01 -10.26
C LEU A 110 -2.98 -7.78 -9.87
N VAL A 111 -1.71 -7.78 -10.22
CA VAL A 111 -0.77 -6.66 -10.00
C VAL A 111 0.18 -6.58 -11.17
N THR A 112 0.33 -5.38 -11.74
CA THR A 112 1.38 -5.10 -12.72
C THR A 112 2.64 -4.65 -11.98
N PRO A 113 3.81 -5.27 -12.23
CA PRO A 113 5.07 -4.83 -11.63
C PRO A 113 5.35 -3.37 -11.98
N ASN A 114 5.60 -2.53 -10.97
CA ASN A 114 5.96 -1.13 -11.21
C ASN A 114 7.44 -1.05 -11.60
N ILE A 115 7.72 -0.92 -12.90
CA ILE A 115 9.08 -0.88 -13.47
C ILE A 115 9.77 0.45 -13.15
N LYS A 116 9.02 1.52 -12.89
CA LYS A 116 9.58 2.83 -12.54
C LYS A 116 9.78 2.93 -11.03
N LYS A 117 10.95 2.53 -10.54
CA LYS A 117 11.39 2.90 -9.18
C LYS A 117 11.53 4.42 -9.13
N GLN A 118 10.53 5.10 -8.55
CA GLN A 118 10.68 6.51 -8.17
C GLN A 118 11.82 6.60 -7.14
N ARG A 119 12.76 7.55 -7.36
CA ARG A 119 13.82 7.82 -6.38
C ARG A 119 13.15 8.16 -5.05
N PRO A 120 13.56 7.52 -3.92
CA PRO A 120 12.96 7.82 -2.63
C PRO A 120 13.25 9.29 -2.30
N ARG A 121 12.20 10.10 -2.18
CA ARG A 121 12.31 11.46 -1.66
C ARG A 121 12.47 11.35 -0.14
N LYS A 122 13.47 12.03 0.43
CA LYS A 122 13.58 12.18 1.89
C LYS A 122 12.48 13.15 2.36
N TRP A 123 11.36 12.60 2.83
CA TRP A 123 10.28 13.37 3.41
C TRP A 123 10.49 13.47 4.92
N VAL A 124 10.45 14.68 5.46
CA VAL A 124 10.38 14.90 6.91
C VAL A 124 8.92 14.65 7.32
N ARG A 125 8.69 13.59 8.06
CA ARG A 125 7.36 13.25 8.57
C ARG A 125 7.07 14.15 9.77
N PHE A 126 6.07 15.02 9.62
CA PHE A 126 5.50 15.76 10.73
C PHE A 126 4.33 14.99 11.32
N GLU A 127 4.29 14.83 12.63
CA GLU A 127 3.22 14.14 13.35
C GLU A 127 3.19 14.65 14.79
N LEU A 128 2.01 15.08 15.24
CA LEU A 128 1.84 15.49 16.64
C LEU A 128 1.67 14.26 17.54
N PRO A 129 2.07 14.37 18.84
CA PRO A 129 2.18 13.19 19.70
C PRO A 129 0.84 12.60 20.13
N ASN A 130 -0.20 13.41 20.31
CA ASN A 130 -1.46 12.97 20.91
C ASN A 130 -2.65 13.10 19.96
N PRO A 131 -3.70 12.27 20.15
CA PRO A 131 -5.01 12.50 19.54
C PRO A 131 -5.54 13.88 19.94
N ASN A 132 -6.31 14.50 19.07
CA ASN A 132 -6.85 15.86 19.25
C ASN A 132 -5.83 16.99 19.35
N ASP A 133 -4.54 16.76 19.19
CA ASP A 133 -3.59 17.85 19.07
C ASP A 133 -3.82 18.64 17.77
N LEU A 134 -4.13 17.96 16.68
CA LEU A 134 -4.41 18.55 15.36
C LEU A 134 -5.38 17.70 14.56
N TRP A 135 -6.41 18.32 13.98
CA TRP A 135 -7.20 17.72 12.91
C TRP A 135 -6.91 18.39 11.58
N HIS A 136 -6.85 17.61 10.52
CA HIS A 136 -6.81 18.09 9.15
C HIS A 136 -8.25 18.14 8.62
N ALA A 137 -8.62 19.22 7.96
CA ALA A 137 -9.92 19.36 7.30
C ALA A 137 -9.69 19.65 5.81
N ASP A 138 -10.49 19.02 4.98
CA ASP A 138 -10.45 19.24 3.53
C ASP A 138 -11.73 18.73 2.85
N TRP A 139 -11.99 19.22 1.64
CA TRP A 139 -13.08 18.84 0.77
C TRP A 139 -12.55 18.29 -0.55
N SER A 140 -13.13 17.22 -1.03
CA SER A 140 -12.78 16.65 -2.33
C SER A 140 -14.02 16.23 -3.08
N TYR A 141 -14.03 16.48 -4.40
CA TYR A 141 -15.10 15.97 -5.26
C TYR A 141 -15.11 14.43 -5.21
N ASP A 142 -16.30 13.89 -4.94
CA ASP A 142 -16.56 12.47 -4.97
C ASP A 142 -17.22 12.08 -6.30
N PRO A 143 -16.49 11.35 -7.18
CA PRO A 143 -17.00 11.00 -8.50
C PRO A 143 -18.16 9.98 -8.45
N TYR A 144 -18.35 9.28 -7.34
CA TYR A 144 -19.40 8.25 -7.21
C TYR A 144 -20.77 8.84 -6.91
N THR A 145 -20.82 9.86 -6.07
CA THR A 145 -22.07 10.53 -5.68
C THR A 145 -22.25 11.87 -6.37
N GLN A 146 -21.26 12.36 -7.11
CA GLN A 146 -21.21 13.67 -7.76
C GLN A 146 -21.40 14.85 -6.77
N LYS A 147 -21.02 14.63 -5.51
CA LYS A 147 -21.08 15.61 -4.42
C LYS A 147 -19.69 15.95 -3.91
N GLN A 148 -19.58 16.94 -3.05
CA GLN A 148 -18.34 17.19 -2.31
C GLN A 148 -18.34 16.32 -1.04
N LEU A 149 -17.23 15.64 -0.79
CA LEU A 149 -16.97 14.91 0.44
C LEU A 149 -16.06 15.75 1.33
N GLY A 150 -16.61 16.25 2.43
CA GLY A 150 -15.86 16.91 3.49
C GLY A 150 -15.46 15.92 4.57
N ILE A 151 -14.24 16.04 5.09
CA ILE A 151 -13.78 15.22 6.20
C ILE A 151 -12.96 16.02 7.21
N TYR A 152 -12.93 15.53 8.44
CA TYR A 152 -11.96 15.85 9.47
C TYR A 152 -11.17 14.59 9.82
N LEU A 153 -9.83 14.69 9.83
CA LEU A 153 -8.91 13.58 10.06
C LEU A 153 -7.93 13.93 11.18
N ASP A 154 -7.87 13.12 12.22
CA ASP A 154 -6.90 13.29 13.29
C ASP A 154 -5.45 13.03 12.80
N ASP A 155 -4.55 13.95 13.14
CA ASP A 155 -3.16 13.93 12.69
C ASP A 155 -2.40 12.71 13.20
N ARG A 156 -2.59 12.33 14.45
CA ARG A 156 -1.85 11.25 15.12
C ARG A 156 -2.35 9.88 14.71
N THR A 157 -3.65 9.69 14.80
CA THR A 157 -4.28 8.37 14.66
C THR A 157 -4.77 8.06 13.25
N ARG A 158 -4.85 9.08 12.37
CA ARG A 158 -5.47 8.96 11.03
C ARG A 158 -6.96 8.66 11.10
N LEU A 159 -7.58 8.78 12.26
CA LEU A 159 -9.01 8.56 12.44
C LEU A 159 -9.79 9.63 11.69
N VAL A 160 -10.75 9.24 10.88
CA VAL A 160 -11.75 10.16 10.34
C VAL A 160 -12.75 10.43 11.46
N THR A 161 -12.71 11.64 12.00
CA THR A 161 -13.52 12.05 13.15
C THR A 161 -14.90 12.52 12.74
N SER A 162 -15.05 13.07 11.53
CA SER A 162 -16.33 13.38 10.91
C SER A 162 -16.22 13.47 9.40
N PHE A 163 -17.34 13.27 8.73
CA PHE A 163 -17.43 13.32 7.27
C PHE A 163 -18.86 13.66 6.83
N GLY A 164 -19.01 14.15 5.60
CA GLY A 164 -20.31 14.40 4.99
C GLY A 164 -20.24 14.64 3.49
N LEU A 165 -21.27 14.18 2.78
CA LEU A 165 -21.49 14.43 1.35
C LEU A 165 -22.39 15.65 1.20
N LEU A 166 -21.81 16.84 1.23
CA LEU A 166 -22.49 18.14 1.29
C LEU A 166 -21.83 19.12 0.31
N GLN A 167 -22.34 20.34 0.23
CA GLN A 167 -21.64 21.43 -0.44
C GLN A 167 -20.48 21.92 0.44
N ALA A 168 -19.36 22.28 -0.18
CA ALA A 168 -18.18 22.81 0.52
C ALA A 168 -18.41 24.27 0.91
N THR A 169 -19.14 24.48 2.01
CA THR A 169 -19.44 25.80 2.59
C THR A 169 -18.87 25.92 4.00
N ALA A 170 -18.77 27.14 4.51
CA ALA A 170 -18.35 27.40 5.89
C ALA A 170 -19.30 26.75 6.90
N GLU A 171 -20.60 26.87 6.67
CA GLU A 171 -21.63 26.30 7.54
C GLU A 171 -21.52 24.78 7.63
N ASN A 172 -21.38 24.10 6.49
CA ASN A 172 -21.22 22.66 6.45
C ASN A 172 -19.91 22.21 7.08
N SER A 173 -18.82 22.96 6.89
CA SER A 173 -17.53 22.70 7.54
C SER A 173 -17.66 22.82 9.07
N ILE A 174 -18.36 23.83 9.57
CA ILE A 174 -18.62 24.01 11.00
C ILE A 174 -19.53 22.89 11.55
N ALA A 175 -20.55 22.50 10.80
CA ALA A 175 -21.46 21.42 11.21
C ALA A 175 -20.69 20.10 11.36
N LEU A 176 -19.84 19.76 10.40
CA LEU A 176 -18.99 18.56 10.45
C LEU A 176 -18.00 18.64 11.62
N LEU A 177 -17.41 19.82 11.88
CA LEU A 177 -16.52 20.02 13.04
C LEU A 177 -17.25 19.73 14.35
N LYS A 178 -18.43 20.31 14.54
CA LYS A 178 -19.26 20.11 15.74
C LYS A 178 -19.64 18.63 15.93
N ALA A 179 -19.99 17.93 14.86
CA ALA A 179 -20.29 16.50 14.88
C ALA A 179 -19.06 15.67 15.33
N GLY A 180 -17.90 15.98 14.81
CA GLY A 180 -16.65 15.34 15.22
C GLY A 180 -16.30 15.61 16.69
N ILE A 181 -16.45 16.86 17.14
CA ILE A 181 -16.22 17.25 18.54
C ILE A 181 -17.15 16.49 19.50
N ALA A 182 -18.41 16.35 19.13
CA ALA A 182 -19.38 15.63 19.95
C ALA A 182 -19.01 14.15 20.16
N GLN A 183 -18.37 13.53 19.17
CA GLN A 183 -18.01 12.11 19.22
C GLN A 183 -16.61 11.85 19.78
N TYR A 184 -15.62 12.69 19.45
CA TYR A 184 -14.21 12.43 19.71
C TYR A 184 -13.52 13.48 20.60
N GLY A 185 -14.26 14.49 21.05
CA GLY A 185 -13.72 15.59 21.85
C GLY A 185 -13.14 16.70 20.98
N LYS A 186 -12.87 17.84 21.64
CA LYS A 186 -12.41 19.06 20.99
C LYS A 186 -10.92 18.98 20.61
N PRO A 187 -10.53 19.24 19.35
CA PRO A 187 -9.12 19.34 18.97
C PRO A 187 -8.53 20.68 19.48
N LYS A 188 -7.23 20.67 19.76
CA LYS A 188 -6.47 21.89 20.09
C LYS A 188 -6.30 22.80 18.87
N SER A 189 -6.19 22.19 17.70
CA SER A 189 -5.94 22.91 16.46
C SER A 189 -6.54 22.22 15.24
N ILE A 190 -6.80 22.98 14.20
CA ILE A 190 -7.25 22.51 12.90
C ILE A 190 -6.33 23.06 11.82
N MET A 191 -6.01 22.22 10.84
CA MET A 191 -5.29 22.59 9.63
C MET A 191 -6.19 22.46 8.42
N THR A 192 -6.25 23.52 7.62
CA THR A 192 -7.00 23.55 6.35
C THR A 192 -6.09 24.03 5.22
N ASP A 193 -6.55 23.88 4.01
CA ASP A 193 -6.05 24.64 2.86
C ASP A 193 -6.59 26.07 2.85
N HIS A 194 -6.38 26.78 1.72
CA HIS A 194 -6.89 28.14 1.49
C HIS A 194 -8.22 28.14 0.74
N GLY A 195 -9.01 27.05 0.83
CA GLY A 195 -10.33 26.99 0.22
C GLY A 195 -11.26 28.07 0.77
N SER A 196 -12.15 28.59 -0.10
CA SER A 196 -13.08 29.70 0.26
C SER A 196 -14.01 29.39 1.43
N GLN A 197 -14.25 28.12 1.72
CA GLN A 197 -15.01 27.66 2.88
C GLN A 197 -14.30 27.87 4.22
N TYR A 198 -12.97 28.07 4.19
CA TYR A 198 -12.13 28.22 5.37
C TYR A 198 -11.48 29.61 5.46
N TYR A 199 -11.20 30.22 4.31
CA TYR A 199 -10.37 31.38 4.21
C TYR A 199 -10.88 32.38 3.16
N ALA A 200 -10.86 33.68 3.48
CA ALA A 200 -11.25 34.72 2.55
C ALA A 200 -10.08 35.09 1.63
N ASN A 201 -10.16 34.67 0.38
CA ASN A 201 -9.11 34.85 -0.62
C ASN A 201 -9.17 36.21 -1.36
N HIS A 202 -10.19 37.07 -1.05
CA HIS A 202 -10.33 38.34 -1.75
C HIS A 202 -9.46 39.44 -1.11
N PRO A 203 -8.72 40.24 -1.89
CA PRO A 203 -7.80 41.27 -1.36
C PRO A 203 -8.46 42.27 -0.40
N ASN A 204 -9.76 42.55 -0.61
CA ASN A 204 -10.55 43.51 0.20
C ASN A 204 -11.38 42.82 1.29
N SER A 205 -11.25 41.51 1.50
CA SER A 205 -11.97 40.81 2.56
C SER A 205 -11.12 40.74 3.82
N ASP A 206 -11.75 40.95 4.96
CA ASP A 206 -11.12 40.73 6.25
C ASP A 206 -10.85 39.21 6.41
N GLN A 207 -9.60 38.82 6.17
CA GLN A 207 -9.15 37.44 6.24
C GLN A 207 -9.38 36.82 7.62
N GLN A 208 -9.56 37.63 8.64
CA GLN A 208 -9.76 37.20 10.03
C GLN A 208 -11.25 36.99 10.38
N ASN A 209 -12.18 37.51 9.58
CA ASN A 209 -13.62 37.49 9.87
C ASN A 209 -14.43 36.49 9.01
N THR A 210 -13.81 35.38 8.56
CA THR A 210 -14.61 34.31 7.95
C THR A 210 -15.46 33.60 9.01
N GLN A 211 -16.68 33.20 8.66
CA GLN A 211 -17.58 32.45 9.56
C GLN A 211 -16.87 31.23 10.20
N PHE A 212 -16.05 30.53 9.41
CA PHE A 212 -15.27 29.38 9.89
C PHE A 212 -14.26 29.79 10.96
N ARG A 213 -13.52 30.89 10.74
CA ARG A 213 -12.54 31.42 11.69
C ARG A 213 -13.19 31.85 12.98
N ILE A 214 -14.28 32.62 12.88
CA ILE A 214 -15.05 33.06 14.04
C ILE A 214 -15.55 31.85 14.88
N ALA A 215 -16.02 30.79 14.20
CA ALA A 215 -16.44 29.57 14.90
C ALA A 215 -15.27 28.89 15.62
N LEU A 216 -14.08 28.83 15.02
CA LEU A 216 -12.88 28.26 15.67
C LEU A 216 -12.45 29.08 16.88
N ASP A 217 -12.43 30.42 16.76
CA ASP A 217 -12.06 31.35 17.83
C ASP A 217 -13.05 31.22 19.01
N THR A 218 -14.36 31.14 18.71
CA THR A 218 -15.40 30.90 19.74
C THR A 218 -15.20 29.56 20.45
N LEU A 219 -14.75 28.54 19.76
CA LEU A 219 -14.46 27.22 20.34
C LEU A 219 -13.10 27.16 21.01
N GLY A 220 -12.26 28.19 20.91
CA GLY A 220 -10.88 28.20 21.40
C GLY A 220 -9.98 27.20 20.67
N ILE A 221 -10.18 27.00 19.36
CA ILE A 221 -9.44 26.09 18.50
C ILE A 221 -8.49 26.88 17.61
N LYS A 222 -7.21 26.54 17.65
CA LYS A 222 -6.19 27.22 16.84
C LYS A 222 -6.29 26.83 15.37
N HIS A 223 -6.32 27.82 14.46
CA HIS A 223 -6.38 27.58 13.02
C HIS A 223 -4.97 27.65 12.41
N TYR A 224 -4.58 26.63 11.66
CA TYR A 224 -3.38 26.60 10.83
C TYR A 224 -3.76 26.50 9.36
N LEU A 225 -3.21 27.38 8.54
CA LEU A 225 -3.32 27.27 7.08
C LEU A 225 -2.14 26.48 6.53
N ALA A 226 -2.41 25.57 5.63
CA ALA A 226 -1.37 24.83 4.91
C ALA A 226 -0.51 25.83 4.11
N ARG A 227 0.79 25.63 4.10
CA ARG A 227 1.70 26.53 3.36
C ARG A 227 1.46 26.41 1.86
N ILE A 228 1.33 27.56 1.20
CA ILE A 228 1.22 27.65 -0.27
C ILE A 228 2.45 26.96 -0.89
N ASN A 229 2.24 26.13 -1.93
CA ASN A 229 3.28 25.36 -2.61
C ASN A 229 4.05 24.32 -1.76
N ARG A 230 3.53 23.97 -0.57
CA ARG A 230 4.06 22.85 0.22
C ARG A 230 2.96 21.83 0.52
N PRO A 231 2.64 20.93 -0.44
CA PRO A 231 1.56 19.93 -0.30
C PRO A 231 1.76 18.97 0.89
N GLN A 232 2.95 18.96 1.48
CA GLN A 232 3.27 18.12 2.64
C GLN A 232 2.46 18.47 3.88
N THR A 233 1.98 19.70 4.00
CA THR A 233 1.32 20.20 5.21
C THR A 233 -0.08 19.58 5.36
N ASN A 234 -0.81 19.36 4.26
CA ASN A 234 -2.13 18.71 4.24
C ASN A 234 -2.09 17.28 3.64
N GLY A 235 -0.89 16.73 3.42
CA GLY A 235 -0.68 15.45 2.74
C GLY A 235 -1.34 14.23 3.40
N LYS A 236 -1.77 14.31 4.67
CA LYS A 236 -2.45 13.22 5.37
C LYS A 236 -3.90 13.08 4.90
N VAL A 237 -4.62 14.19 4.78
CA VAL A 237 -5.98 14.20 4.26
C VAL A 237 -6.01 13.95 2.75
N GLU A 238 -5.06 14.50 1.99
CA GLU A 238 -4.89 14.18 0.57
C GLU A 238 -4.66 12.67 0.37
N ARG A 239 -3.85 12.05 1.23
CA ARG A 239 -3.63 10.61 1.20
C ARG A 239 -4.88 9.82 1.54
N PHE A 240 -5.72 10.31 2.43
CA PHE A 240 -7.02 9.71 2.70
C PHE A 240 -7.88 9.72 1.43
N PHE A 241 -8.04 10.86 0.76
CA PHE A 241 -8.84 10.96 -0.46
C PHE A 241 -8.32 10.06 -1.58
N LEU A 242 -7.00 10.00 -1.77
CA LEU A 242 -6.41 9.07 -2.74
C LEU A 242 -6.75 7.61 -2.39
N THR A 243 -6.67 7.25 -1.12
CA THR A 243 -6.99 5.91 -0.63
C THR A 243 -8.49 5.61 -0.83
N TYR A 244 -9.34 6.54 -0.48
CA TYR A 244 -10.79 6.46 -0.69
C TYR A 244 -11.13 6.22 -2.17
N LYS A 245 -10.66 7.09 -3.05
CA LYS A 245 -10.90 6.98 -4.50
C LYS A 245 -10.42 5.66 -5.09
N THR A 246 -9.31 5.12 -4.57
CA THR A 246 -8.74 3.85 -5.05
C THR A 246 -9.51 2.63 -4.51
N GLU A 247 -9.89 2.63 -3.24
CA GLU A 247 -10.47 1.46 -2.57
C GLU A 247 -12.00 1.40 -2.71
N TYR A 248 -12.68 2.54 -2.79
CA TYR A 248 -14.13 2.59 -2.94
C TYR A 248 -14.60 2.06 -4.30
N THR A 249 -13.77 2.16 -5.36
CA THR A 249 -14.06 1.61 -6.70
C THR A 249 -14.24 0.10 -6.76
N THR A 250 -13.86 -0.60 -5.71
CA THR A 250 -13.94 -2.08 -5.70
C THR A 250 -15.37 -2.62 -5.62
N GLY A 251 -16.37 -1.75 -5.43
CA GLY A 251 -17.78 -2.13 -5.29
C GLY A 251 -18.11 -2.89 -3.99
N THR A 252 -17.17 -2.92 -3.05
CA THR A 252 -17.33 -3.65 -1.77
C THR A 252 -18.23 -2.92 -0.79
N PHE A 253 -18.30 -1.58 -0.89
CA PHE A 253 -18.97 -0.72 0.08
C PHE A 253 -20.32 -0.24 -0.47
N LYS A 254 -21.37 -0.31 0.36
CA LYS A 254 -22.71 0.14 -0.03
C LYS A 254 -22.81 1.67 -0.12
N ASN A 255 -22.09 2.36 0.76
CA ASN A 255 -22.08 3.82 0.87
C ASN A 255 -20.80 4.31 1.55
N ILE A 256 -20.64 5.63 1.62
CA ILE A 256 -19.48 6.26 2.25
C ILE A 256 -19.35 5.93 3.75
N THR A 257 -20.47 5.78 4.46
CA THR A 257 -20.48 5.44 5.89
C THR A 257 -19.87 4.07 6.13
N ASP A 258 -20.22 3.08 5.31
CA ASP A 258 -19.62 1.74 5.37
C ASP A 258 -18.12 1.79 5.11
N TYR A 259 -17.69 2.61 4.12
CA TYR A 259 -16.27 2.78 3.85
C TYR A 259 -15.53 3.45 5.01
N ILE A 260 -16.05 4.53 5.59
CA ILE A 260 -15.42 5.22 6.72
C ILE A 260 -15.34 4.30 7.94
N LYS A 261 -16.41 3.54 8.21
CA LYS A 261 -16.38 2.52 9.26
C LYS A 261 -15.25 1.51 9.01
N HIS A 262 -15.16 0.95 7.79
CA HIS A 262 -14.08 0.05 7.42
C HIS A 262 -12.70 0.71 7.56
N TYR A 263 -12.53 1.93 7.06
CA TYR A 263 -11.29 2.69 7.15
C TYR A 263 -10.85 2.89 8.59
N ASN A 264 -11.75 3.26 9.48
CA ASN A 264 -11.44 3.52 10.88
C ASN A 264 -11.19 2.23 11.70
N THR A 265 -11.96 1.14 11.44
CA THR A 265 -12.01 0.00 12.36
C THR A 265 -11.45 -1.32 11.81
N GLN A 266 -11.24 -1.45 10.50
CA GLN A 266 -10.84 -2.72 9.89
C GLN A 266 -9.63 -2.61 8.97
N ARG A 267 -9.36 -1.41 8.43
CA ARG A 267 -8.29 -1.18 7.47
C ARG A 267 -6.94 -1.02 8.16
N PRO A 268 -5.96 -1.95 7.95
CA PRO A 268 -4.62 -1.78 8.51
C PRO A 268 -3.86 -0.63 7.85
N HIS A 269 -3.25 0.24 8.63
CA HIS A 269 -2.47 1.38 8.16
C HIS A 269 -0.97 1.15 8.33
N MET A 270 -0.21 1.19 7.24
CA MET A 270 1.25 1.03 7.28
C MET A 270 1.91 2.08 8.19
N SER A 271 1.41 3.32 8.16
CA SER A 271 1.94 4.41 9.00
C SER A 271 1.65 4.25 10.49
N LEU A 272 0.74 3.36 10.85
CA LEU A 272 0.35 3.02 12.22
C LEU A 272 0.82 1.61 12.63
N ASN A 273 1.90 1.12 12.02
CA ASN A 273 2.38 -0.24 12.21
C ASN A 273 1.29 -1.30 11.98
N TYR A 274 0.49 -1.09 10.93
CA TYR A 274 -0.64 -1.93 10.52
C TYR A 274 -1.80 -2.02 11.50
N LYS A 275 -1.83 -1.20 12.56
CA LYS A 275 -3.03 -1.00 13.37
C LYS A 275 -4.06 -0.19 12.60
N THR A 276 -5.32 -0.31 13.01
CA THR A 276 -6.40 0.56 12.52
C THR A 276 -6.36 1.92 13.21
N PRO A 277 -6.92 2.98 12.60
CA PRO A 277 -7.06 4.29 13.25
C PRO A 277 -7.74 4.22 14.61
N GLN A 278 -8.80 3.42 14.73
CA GLN A 278 -9.57 3.28 15.98
C GLN A 278 -8.77 2.55 17.08
N GLU A 279 -7.97 1.55 16.73
CA GLU A 279 -7.09 0.88 17.71
C GLU A 279 -6.09 1.86 18.29
N VAL A 280 -5.42 2.66 17.42
CA VAL A 280 -4.46 3.66 17.89
C VAL A 280 -5.13 4.75 18.71
N TRP A 281 -6.32 5.22 18.30
CA TRP A 281 -7.11 6.16 19.07
C TRP A 281 -7.39 5.63 20.48
N ASN A 282 -7.94 4.42 20.58
CA ASN A 282 -8.29 3.80 21.85
C ASN A 282 -7.07 3.57 22.77
N GLU A 283 -5.91 3.19 22.18
CA GLU A 283 -4.66 3.00 22.93
C GLU A 283 -4.14 4.30 23.55
N LEU A 284 -4.23 5.41 22.80
CA LEU A 284 -3.70 6.69 23.23
C LEU A 284 -4.65 7.45 24.16
N THR A 285 -5.97 7.28 23.98
CA THR A 285 -6.97 7.94 24.86
C THR A 285 -7.21 7.22 26.16
N LYS A 286 -6.94 5.91 26.25
CA LYS A 286 -7.01 5.15 27.51
C LYS A 286 -5.82 5.39 28.45
N ARG A 287 -4.74 5.97 27.96
CA ARG A 287 -3.52 6.27 28.73
C ARG A 287 -3.56 7.62 29.44
N ASN A 288 -4.56 8.43 29.11
CA ASN A 288 -4.83 9.72 29.74
C ASN A 288 -6.07 9.61 30.64
#